data_94dbf74df100a36556bb69942eeec02d
#
_entry.id   94dbf74df100a36556bb69942eeec02d
#
_cell.length_a   1.000
_cell.length_b   1.000
_cell.length_c   1.000
_cell.angle_alpha   90.00
_cell.angle_beta   90.00
_cell.angle_gamma   90.00
#
_symmetry.space_group_name_H-M   'P 1'
#
loop_
_entity.id
_entity.type
_entity.pdbx_description
1 polymer ?
#
loop_
_entity_poly.entity_id
_entity_poly.type
_entity_poly.pdbx_seq_one_letter_code
_entity_poly.pdbx_strand_id
1 'polypeptide(L)'
;MISFPLGGIGAGSIGLGGRGQLRDWEIFNKPDKGNSLQYSFPSIWVQAEGAPAVAHVLEARIEPPYEGQNGLGSRNAPGLSRLEGATFTGEFPAAKVEFHDARLPVQVALEAGSPSFPSMLTSPAYQWLSCATACATPDELRLPFP
;
A
#
# COMPACT_ATOMS: atom_id res chain seq x y z
N MET A 1 10.84 5.75 11.27
CA MET A 1 10.34 5.00 10.10
C MET A 1 9.41 3.90 10.61
N ILE A 2 8.22 3.72 10.01
CA ILE A 2 7.22 2.72 10.43
C ILE A 2 7.42 1.46 9.57
N SER A 3 7.29 0.29 10.20
CA SER A 3 7.20 -1.01 9.53
C SER A 3 6.23 -1.88 10.32
N PHE A 4 5.01 -2.01 9.83
CA PHE A 4 3.98 -2.84 10.45
C PHE A 4 4.09 -4.26 9.88
N PRO A 5 4.28 -5.29 10.72
CA PRO A 5 4.50 -6.65 10.26
C PRO A 5 3.20 -7.26 9.71
N LEU A 6 3.25 -7.75 8.49
CA LEU A 6 2.21 -8.53 7.84
C LEU A 6 2.70 -9.97 7.72
N GLY A 7 1.95 -10.91 8.24
CA GLY A 7 2.29 -12.32 8.14
C GLY A 7 1.57 -13.15 9.18
N GLY A 8 1.56 -14.45 8.99
CA GLY A 8 0.98 -15.43 9.89
C GLY A 8 2.05 -16.15 10.73
N ILE A 9 1.61 -16.96 11.67
CA ILE A 9 2.49 -17.80 12.50
C ILE A 9 3.26 -18.75 11.58
N GLY A 10 4.59 -18.63 11.58
CA GLY A 10 5.50 -19.48 10.81
C GLY A 10 5.57 -19.20 9.32
N ALA A 11 4.89 -18.15 8.82
CA ALA A 11 4.88 -17.82 7.39
C ALA A 11 5.95 -16.78 6.99
N GLY A 12 6.70 -16.24 7.95
CA GLY A 12 7.53 -15.08 7.76
C GLY A 12 6.73 -13.78 7.82
N SER A 13 7.38 -12.65 7.55
CA SER A 13 6.71 -11.35 7.57
C SER A 13 7.16 -10.44 6.42
N ILE A 14 6.25 -9.56 6.02
CA ILE A 14 6.53 -8.43 5.14
C ILE A 14 6.13 -7.17 5.91
N GLY A 15 6.96 -6.15 5.91
CA GLY A 15 6.65 -4.89 6.56
C GLY A 15 5.82 -3.97 5.66
N LEU A 16 4.70 -3.45 6.18
CA LEU A 16 3.98 -2.33 5.58
C LEU A 16 4.52 -1.03 6.16
N GLY A 17 5.09 -0.20 5.31
CA GLY A 17 5.63 1.09 5.73
C GLY A 17 4.58 2.20 5.76
N GLY A 18 4.88 3.28 6.49
CA GLY A 18 3.95 4.39 6.69
C GLY A 18 3.54 5.15 5.42
N ARG A 19 4.22 4.94 4.31
CA ARG A 19 3.87 5.50 2.99
C ARG A 19 3.07 4.53 2.11
N GLY A 20 2.76 3.31 2.59
CA GLY A 20 2.17 2.23 1.80
C GLY A 20 3.18 1.30 1.13
N GLN A 21 4.48 1.57 1.24
CA GLN A 21 5.52 0.72 0.65
C GLN A 21 5.64 -0.63 1.35
N LEU A 22 5.91 -1.68 0.59
CA LEU A 22 6.26 -3.00 1.11
C LEU A 22 7.77 -3.07 1.35
N ARG A 23 8.17 -3.53 2.52
CA ARG A 23 9.56 -3.59 2.96
C ARG A 23 9.82 -4.76 3.91
N ASP A 24 11.06 -4.93 4.35
CA ASP A 24 11.43 -5.93 5.35
C ASP A 24 10.87 -7.32 4.99
N TRP A 25 11.26 -7.84 3.84
CA TRP A 25 10.80 -9.13 3.32
C TRP A 25 11.48 -10.30 4.02
N GLU A 26 11.05 -10.57 5.24
CA GLU A 26 11.62 -11.61 6.09
C GLU A 26 10.88 -12.93 5.91
N ILE A 27 11.06 -13.52 4.74
CA ILE A 27 10.49 -14.82 4.35
C ILE A 27 11.58 -15.88 4.25
N PHE A 28 11.21 -17.15 4.30
CA PHE A 28 12.15 -18.29 4.23
C PHE A 28 13.24 -18.27 5.32
N ASN A 29 12.91 -17.80 6.53
CA ASN A 29 13.85 -17.67 7.64
C ASN A 29 15.13 -16.87 7.30
N LYS A 30 14.99 -15.87 6.43
CA LYS A 30 16.07 -15.00 5.99
C LYS A 30 15.81 -13.57 6.46
N PRO A 31 16.66 -13.00 7.32
CA PRO A 31 16.55 -11.61 7.73
C PRO A 31 16.73 -10.67 6.53
N ASP A 32 15.87 -9.66 6.41
CA ASP A 32 15.94 -8.68 5.32
C ASP A 32 15.47 -7.28 5.78
N LYS A 33 15.83 -6.90 7.01
CA LYS A 33 15.49 -5.60 7.61
C LYS A 33 16.05 -4.44 6.80
N GLY A 34 15.22 -3.41 6.62
CA GLY A 34 15.58 -2.19 5.89
C GLY A 34 15.59 -2.34 4.38
N ASN A 35 15.32 -3.51 3.85
CA ASN A 35 15.28 -3.75 2.41
C ASN A 35 13.86 -3.54 1.84
N SER A 36 13.80 -3.14 0.57
CA SER A 36 12.59 -3.11 -0.23
C SER A 36 12.88 -3.74 -1.58
N LEU A 37 11.95 -4.54 -2.08
CA LEU A 37 12.06 -5.12 -3.40
C LEU A 37 11.64 -4.09 -4.45
N GLN A 38 12.50 -3.90 -5.43
CA GLN A 38 12.18 -3.07 -6.58
C GLN A 38 10.98 -3.65 -7.34
N TYR A 39 10.06 -2.80 -7.76
CA TYR A 39 8.83 -3.19 -8.48
C TYR A 39 7.86 -4.10 -7.71
N SER A 40 7.94 -4.11 -6.38
CA SER A 40 7.00 -4.82 -5.52
C SER A 40 6.13 -3.82 -4.77
N PHE A 41 5.06 -3.39 -5.39
CA PHE A 41 4.14 -2.37 -4.87
C PHE A 41 2.70 -2.62 -5.37
N PRO A 42 1.69 -2.27 -4.58
CA PRO A 42 0.32 -2.18 -5.07
C PRO A 42 0.17 -0.96 -5.98
N SER A 43 -0.72 -1.05 -6.97
CA SER A 43 -1.00 0.06 -7.89
C SER A 43 -2.49 0.18 -8.13
N ILE A 44 -2.92 1.38 -8.53
CA ILE A 44 -4.29 1.68 -8.90
C ILE A 44 -4.33 2.27 -10.31
N TRP A 45 -5.35 1.89 -11.06
CA TRP A 45 -5.74 2.52 -12.31
C TRP A 45 -7.18 2.96 -12.19
N VAL A 46 -7.45 4.22 -12.49
CA VAL A 46 -8.79 4.82 -12.38
C VAL A 46 -9.08 5.63 -13.63
N GLN A 47 -10.31 5.52 -14.13
CA GLN A 47 -10.83 6.35 -15.19
C GLN A 47 -12.22 6.84 -14.81
N ALA A 48 -12.38 8.15 -14.62
CA ALA A 48 -13.69 8.78 -14.48
C ALA A 48 -14.30 9.06 -15.85
N GLU A 49 -15.63 9.14 -15.93
CA GLU A 49 -16.33 9.46 -17.16
C GLU A 49 -15.93 10.85 -17.69
N GLY A 50 -15.52 10.90 -18.95
CA GLY A 50 -15.05 12.14 -19.59
C GLY A 50 -13.67 12.64 -19.18
N ALA A 51 -12.95 11.91 -18.32
CA ALA A 51 -11.60 12.24 -17.90
C ALA A 51 -10.56 11.24 -18.42
N PRO A 52 -9.29 11.66 -18.56
CA PRO A 52 -8.22 10.73 -18.89
C PRO A 52 -7.99 9.73 -17.77
N ALA A 53 -7.62 8.50 -18.12
CA ALA A 53 -7.23 7.48 -17.15
C ALA A 53 -5.97 7.91 -16.37
N VAL A 54 -5.96 7.61 -15.08
CA VAL A 54 -4.86 7.92 -14.16
C VAL A 54 -4.35 6.62 -13.53
N ALA A 55 -3.04 6.43 -13.51
CA ALA A 55 -2.40 5.29 -12.88
C ALA A 55 -1.35 5.75 -11.87
N HIS A 56 -1.42 5.24 -10.66
CA HIS A 56 -0.49 5.55 -9.59
C HIS A 56 -0.07 4.29 -8.84
N VAL A 57 1.15 4.32 -8.31
CA VAL A 57 1.58 3.38 -7.28
C VAL A 57 0.92 3.79 -5.96
N LEU A 58 0.39 2.82 -5.21
CA LEU A 58 -0.18 3.05 -3.89
C LEU A 58 0.92 3.22 -2.84
N GLU A 59 1.73 4.23 -3.08
CA GLU A 59 2.74 4.73 -2.17
C GLU A 59 2.69 6.27 -2.18
N ALA A 60 2.78 6.89 -1.01
CA ALA A 60 3.03 8.31 -0.94
C ALA A 60 4.45 8.65 -1.40
N ARG A 61 4.62 9.87 -1.90
CA ARG A 61 5.93 10.37 -2.34
C ARG A 61 6.97 10.26 -1.22
N ILE A 62 8.22 10.15 -1.63
CA ILE A 62 9.35 10.19 -0.70
C ILE A 62 9.68 11.66 -0.46
N GLU A 63 9.73 12.03 0.82
CA GLU A 63 10.07 13.39 1.24
C GLU A 63 11.55 13.49 1.66
N PRO A 64 12.17 14.69 1.52
CA PRO A 64 13.52 14.91 2.02
C PRO A 64 13.59 14.76 3.56
N PRO A 65 14.76 14.44 4.13
CA PRO A 65 16.04 14.23 3.42
C PRO A 65 16.06 12.90 2.66
N TYR A 66 16.52 12.94 1.41
CA TYR A 66 16.67 11.74 0.61
C TYR A 66 17.92 10.96 1.04
N GLU A 67 17.81 9.64 1.07
CA GLU A 67 18.95 8.76 1.32
C GLU A 67 19.87 8.74 0.08
N GLY A 68 21.14 9.06 0.29
CA GLY A 68 22.16 9.02 -0.77
C GLY A 68 22.39 10.35 -1.48
N GLN A 69 23.56 10.46 -2.11
CA GLN A 69 24.04 11.70 -2.74
C GLN A 69 23.37 12.01 -4.08
N ASN A 70 22.71 11.04 -4.70
CA ASN A 70 22.19 11.13 -6.07
C ASN A 70 20.65 10.98 -6.14
N GLY A 71 19.93 11.36 -5.07
CA GLY A 71 18.47 11.24 -5.03
C GLY A 71 17.98 9.88 -4.54
N LEU A 72 16.89 9.38 -5.12
CA LEU A 72 16.30 8.10 -4.71
C LEU A 72 17.19 6.93 -5.13
N GLY A 73 17.46 6.04 -4.18
CA GLY A 73 18.13 4.78 -4.49
C GLY A 73 17.32 3.92 -5.49
N SER A 74 18.03 3.09 -6.25
CA SER A 74 17.41 2.22 -7.28
C SER A 74 16.28 1.33 -6.76
N ARG A 75 16.34 0.96 -5.49
CA ARG A 75 15.30 0.15 -4.80
C ARG A 75 13.95 0.83 -4.67
N ASN A 76 13.91 2.15 -4.78
CA ASN A 76 12.67 2.93 -4.70
C ASN A 76 11.96 3.08 -6.05
N ALA A 77 12.43 2.41 -7.10
CA ALA A 77 11.87 2.51 -8.45
C ALA A 77 11.57 3.98 -8.83
N PRO A 78 12.61 4.81 -9.08
CA PRO A 78 12.42 6.21 -9.44
C PRO A 78 11.64 6.34 -10.74
N GLY A 79 10.91 7.43 -10.89
CA GLY A 79 10.11 7.72 -12.09
C GLY A 79 8.67 7.19 -12.06
N LEU A 80 8.29 6.38 -11.08
CA LEU A 80 6.90 5.97 -10.92
C LEU A 80 6.04 7.08 -10.32
N SER A 81 4.82 7.22 -10.84
CA SER A 81 3.84 8.18 -10.33
C SER A 81 3.33 7.73 -8.97
N ARG A 82 3.68 8.47 -7.92
CA ARG A 82 3.26 8.25 -6.54
C ARG A 82 2.21 9.26 -6.12
N LEU A 83 1.49 8.93 -5.06
CA LEU A 83 0.47 9.78 -4.46
C LEU A 83 1.11 10.88 -3.60
N GLU A 84 0.40 11.99 -3.44
CA GLU A 84 0.94 13.18 -2.79
C GLU A 84 1.24 12.98 -1.31
N GLY A 85 0.35 12.27 -0.60
CA GLY A 85 0.52 12.01 0.82
C GLY A 85 -0.20 10.75 1.29
N ALA A 86 0.08 10.33 2.52
CA ALA A 86 -0.61 9.24 3.18
C ALA A 86 -0.68 9.44 4.68
N THR A 87 -1.78 8.98 5.28
CA THR A 87 -1.95 8.86 6.73
C THR A 87 -1.94 7.39 7.11
N PHE A 88 -1.03 7.01 7.99
CA PHE A 88 -0.91 5.64 8.48
C PHE A 88 -1.55 5.50 9.85
N THR A 89 -2.45 4.56 10.00
CA THR A 89 -3.06 4.15 11.28
C THR A 89 -2.74 2.69 11.52
N GLY A 90 -2.00 2.39 12.58
CA GLY A 90 -1.64 1.02 12.98
C GLY A 90 -2.29 0.67 14.29
N GLU A 91 -3.19 -0.30 14.28
CA GLU A 91 -3.82 -0.88 15.47
C GLU A 91 -3.80 -2.40 15.30
N PHE A 92 -2.85 -3.04 16.01
CA PHE A 92 -2.69 -4.49 15.89
C PHE A 92 -4.03 -5.21 16.16
N PRO A 93 -4.46 -6.14 15.31
CA PRO A 93 -3.70 -6.83 14.25
C PRO A 93 -3.84 -6.23 12.84
N ALA A 94 -4.39 -5.04 12.69
CA ALA A 94 -4.63 -4.39 11.42
C ALA A 94 -3.86 -3.07 11.28
N ALA A 95 -3.61 -2.66 10.06
CA ALA A 95 -3.11 -1.34 9.71
C ALA A 95 -3.88 -0.78 8.51
N LYS A 96 -4.04 0.52 8.46
CA LYS A 96 -4.68 1.25 7.38
C LYS A 96 -3.77 2.36 6.90
N VAL A 97 -3.66 2.51 5.59
CA VAL A 97 -2.96 3.62 4.94
C VAL A 97 -3.97 4.35 4.06
N GLU A 98 -4.36 5.54 4.45
CA GLU A 98 -5.26 6.40 3.68
C GLU A 98 -4.44 7.34 2.81
N PHE A 99 -4.67 7.31 1.51
CA PHE A 99 -3.93 8.12 0.56
C PHE A 99 -4.64 9.43 0.26
N HIS A 100 -3.86 10.49 0.12
CA HIS A 100 -4.34 11.83 -0.17
C HIS A 100 -3.70 12.31 -1.47
N ASP A 101 -4.51 12.53 -2.50
CA ASP A 101 -4.07 13.09 -3.78
C ASP A 101 -5.25 13.75 -4.49
N ALA A 102 -5.13 15.05 -4.75
CA ALA A 102 -6.17 15.81 -5.43
C ALA A 102 -6.38 15.43 -6.91
N ARG A 103 -5.44 14.66 -7.48
CA ARG A 103 -5.53 14.18 -8.87
C ARG A 103 -6.39 12.93 -9.01
N LEU A 104 -6.66 12.24 -7.90
CA LEU A 104 -7.51 11.06 -7.92
C LEU A 104 -8.98 11.46 -7.75
N PRO A 105 -9.87 10.96 -8.62
CA PRO A 105 -11.32 11.19 -8.48
C PRO A 105 -11.96 10.30 -7.41
N VAL A 106 -11.17 9.52 -6.69
CA VAL A 106 -11.62 8.53 -5.69
C VAL A 106 -10.76 8.62 -4.43
N GLN A 107 -11.36 8.31 -3.29
CA GLN A 107 -10.61 8.10 -2.06
C GLN A 107 -10.06 6.66 -2.03
N VAL A 108 -8.81 6.50 -1.69
CA VAL A 108 -8.13 5.20 -1.69
C VAL A 108 -7.52 4.94 -0.33
N ALA A 109 -7.79 3.76 0.20
CA ALA A 109 -7.13 3.25 1.39
C ALA A 109 -6.60 1.82 1.16
N LEU A 110 -5.45 1.53 1.73
CA LEU A 110 -4.86 0.20 1.79
C LEU A 110 -5.06 -0.33 3.21
N GLU A 111 -5.82 -1.40 3.36
CA GLU A 111 -5.99 -2.09 4.63
C GLU A 111 -5.24 -3.41 4.60
N ALA A 112 -4.50 -3.68 5.65
CA ALA A 112 -3.69 -4.87 5.78
C ALA A 112 -3.77 -5.43 7.21
N GLY A 113 -3.75 -6.73 7.34
CA GLY A 113 -3.84 -7.40 8.63
C GLY A 113 -2.84 -8.53 8.79
N SER A 114 -2.51 -8.83 10.05
CA SER A 114 -1.67 -9.95 10.42
C SER A 114 -2.54 -11.03 11.09
N PRO A 115 -2.89 -12.13 10.38
CA PRO A 115 -3.75 -13.17 10.91
C PRO A 115 -3.00 -14.07 11.91
N SER A 116 -2.61 -13.47 13.03
CA SER A 116 -1.88 -14.18 14.09
C SER A 116 -2.79 -14.95 15.06
N PHE A 117 -4.12 -14.79 14.94
CA PHE A 117 -5.09 -15.43 15.81
C PHE A 117 -6.00 -16.40 15.05
N PRO A 118 -6.29 -17.59 15.62
CA PRO A 118 -7.18 -18.58 14.99
C PRO A 118 -8.58 -18.06 14.64
N SER A 119 -9.12 -17.11 15.38
CA SER A 119 -10.41 -16.48 15.11
C SER A 119 -10.45 -15.62 13.86
N MET A 120 -9.28 -15.18 13.38
CA MET A 120 -9.17 -14.41 12.13
C MET A 120 -9.06 -15.28 10.89
N LEU A 121 -8.60 -16.53 11.04
CA LEU A 121 -8.48 -17.48 9.92
C LEU A 121 -9.84 -17.90 9.35
N THR A 122 -10.92 -17.71 10.08
CA THR A 122 -12.29 -18.06 9.67
C THR A 122 -13.04 -16.92 8.99
N SER A 123 -12.51 -15.69 9.00
CA SER A 123 -13.13 -14.56 8.33
C SER A 123 -12.63 -14.45 6.89
N PRO A 124 -13.52 -14.49 5.88
CA PRO A 124 -13.14 -14.29 4.48
C PRO A 124 -12.56 -12.90 4.18
N ALA A 125 -12.64 -11.97 5.15
CA ALA A 125 -12.10 -10.61 5.02
C ALA A 125 -10.56 -10.53 5.21
N TYR A 126 -9.91 -11.58 5.69
CA TYR A 126 -8.48 -11.58 6.01
C TYR A 126 -7.64 -12.49 5.12
N GLN A 127 -8.03 -12.61 3.87
CA GLN A 127 -7.10 -13.19 2.88
C GLN A 127 -6.08 -12.13 2.49
N TRP A 128 -4.83 -12.34 2.92
CA TRP A 128 -3.58 -11.78 2.41
C TRP A 128 -3.73 -10.51 1.57
N LEU A 129 -3.45 -9.34 2.15
CA LEU A 129 -3.59 -8.07 1.48
C LEU A 129 -5.03 -7.87 0.98
N SER A 130 -5.95 -7.69 1.91
CA SER A 130 -7.32 -7.35 1.55
C SER A 130 -7.29 -6.08 0.71
N CYS A 131 -7.81 -6.23 -0.46
CA CYS A 131 -7.96 -5.31 -1.55
C CYS A 131 -8.04 -3.84 -1.11
N ALA A 132 -7.33 -2.98 -1.81
CA ALA A 132 -7.57 -1.55 -1.72
C ALA A 132 -9.06 -1.28 -1.95
N THR A 133 -9.78 -0.87 -0.91
CA THR A 133 -11.17 -0.47 -1.06
C THR A 133 -11.14 0.95 -1.63
N ALA A 134 -11.42 1.06 -2.92
CA ALA A 134 -11.71 2.35 -3.53
C ALA A 134 -13.13 2.74 -3.09
N CYS A 135 -13.26 3.60 -2.10
CA CYS A 135 -14.53 4.25 -1.79
C CYS A 135 -14.70 5.44 -2.73
N ALA A 136 -15.41 5.22 -3.81
CA ALA A 136 -15.97 6.33 -4.55
C ALA A 136 -17.17 6.89 -3.80
N THR A 137 -17.28 8.21 -3.72
CA THR A 137 -18.52 8.83 -3.23
C THR A 137 -19.66 8.45 -4.20
N PRO A 138 -20.86 8.08 -3.69
CA PRO A 138 -21.93 7.50 -4.51
C PRO A 138 -22.44 8.37 -5.68
N ASP A 139 -22.12 9.64 -5.70
CA ASP A 139 -22.63 10.59 -6.71
C ASP A 139 -21.80 10.66 -8.01
N GLU A 140 -20.62 10.03 -8.08
CA GLU A 140 -19.73 10.17 -9.23
C GLU A 140 -19.42 8.87 -9.99
N LEU A 141 -19.84 7.72 -9.49
CA LEU A 141 -19.61 6.42 -10.14
C LEU A 141 -20.87 5.90 -10.83
N ARG A 142 -21.22 6.47 -11.97
CA ARG A 142 -21.98 5.73 -12.96
C ARG A 142 -21.01 4.88 -13.77
N LEU A 143 -20.79 3.65 -13.31
CA LEU A 143 -20.14 2.65 -14.16
C LEU A 143 -21.08 2.31 -15.29
N PRO A 144 -20.69 2.47 -16.56
CA PRO A 144 -21.44 1.87 -17.65
C PRO A 144 -21.16 0.37 -17.62
N PHE A 145 -22.05 -0.39 -17.01
CA PHE A 145 -22.16 -1.79 -17.35
C PHE A 145 -23.01 -1.90 -18.63
N PRO A 146 -22.55 -2.69 -19.62
CA PRO A 146 -23.32 -2.97 -20.82
C PRO A 146 -24.56 -3.80 -20.52
#